data_587358723e8a12be327ea925a3913dd8
#
_entry.id   587358723e8a12be327ea925a3913dd8
#
_cell.length_a   1.000
_cell.length_b   1.000
_cell.length_c   1.000
_cell.angle_alpha   90.00
_cell.angle_beta   90.00
_cell.angle_gamma   90.00
#
_symmetry.space_group_name_H-M   'P 1'
#
loop_
_entity.id
_entity.type
_entity.pdbx_description
1 polymer ?
#
loop_
_entity_poly.entity_id
_entity_poly.type
_entity_poly.pdbx_seq_one_letter_code
_entity_poly.pdbx_strand_id
1 'polypeptide(L)'
;MALRILGIDPGLQTTGFGVIDVDGHRLQYVASGTIKTTRVDLGNLPARIKILYDGLREVHQRYGPDSASLEITFVNVNPQATLLLGQARGACLTALVSCDLPVAEYTALQMKKAVVGHGRAAKSQVQEMVMRLLQLLSLIHISEPTRLGMI
;
A
#
# COMPACT_ATOMS: atom_id res chain seq x y z
N MET A 1 1.32 -21.92 -8.52
CA MET A 1 0.75 -20.69 -9.08
C MET A 1 1.14 -19.50 -8.25
N ALA A 2 1.59 -18.45 -8.90
CA ALA A 2 1.95 -17.22 -8.22
C ALA A 2 0.70 -16.45 -7.82
N LEU A 3 0.72 -15.90 -6.62
CA LEU A 3 -0.31 -14.99 -6.10
C LEU A 3 0.25 -13.57 -6.17
N ARG A 4 -0.44 -12.67 -6.84
CA ARG A 4 -0.01 -11.28 -6.94
C ARG A 4 -0.65 -10.44 -5.85
N ILE A 5 0.17 -9.76 -5.08
CA ILE A 5 -0.24 -8.98 -3.91
C ILE A 5 0.16 -7.52 -4.10
N LEU A 6 -0.82 -6.64 -3.86
CA LEU A 6 -0.63 -5.19 -3.85
C LEU A 6 -0.56 -4.72 -2.40
N GLY A 7 0.54 -4.08 -2.03
CA GLY A 7 0.70 -3.46 -0.72
C GLY A 7 0.56 -1.95 -0.81
N ILE A 8 -0.11 -1.36 0.16
CA ILE A 8 -0.38 0.07 0.21
C ILE A 8 0.09 0.65 1.53
N ASP A 9 0.85 1.73 1.45
CA ASP A 9 1.22 2.59 2.57
C ASP A 9 0.48 3.93 2.40
N PRO A 10 -0.64 4.14 3.10
CA PRO A 10 -1.49 5.30 2.88
C PRO A 10 -0.87 6.60 3.37
N GLY A 11 -1.06 7.66 2.62
CA GLY A 11 -0.71 9.02 3.00
C GLY A 11 -1.50 10.00 2.16
N LEU A 12 -1.89 11.12 2.74
CA LEU A 12 -2.69 12.10 2.00
C LEU A 12 -1.87 12.80 0.92
N GLN A 13 -0.63 13.18 1.21
CA GLN A 13 0.25 13.83 0.24
C GLN A 13 0.88 12.81 -0.71
N THR A 14 1.28 11.68 -0.18
CA THR A 14 1.92 10.62 -0.94
C THR A 14 1.48 9.27 -0.40
N THR A 15 0.90 8.45 -1.26
CA THR A 15 0.57 7.07 -0.95
C THR A 15 1.54 6.18 -1.71
N GLY A 16 2.25 5.30 -0.98
CA GLY A 16 3.14 4.33 -1.58
C GLY A 16 2.42 3.05 -1.95
N PHE A 17 2.83 2.42 -3.02
CA PHE A 17 2.35 1.08 -3.38
C PHE A 17 3.49 0.21 -3.88
N GLY A 18 3.28 -1.09 -3.76
CA GLY A 18 4.16 -2.07 -4.35
C GLY A 18 3.39 -3.32 -4.73
N VAL A 19 3.90 -4.02 -5.73
CA VAL A 19 3.31 -5.24 -6.26
C VAL A 19 4.34 -6.34 -6.25
N ILE A 20 4.00 -7.48 -5.68
CA ILE A 20 4.89 -8.64 -5.56
C ILE A 20 4.13 -9.88 -5.99
N ASP A 21 4.82 -10.77 -6.67
CA ASP A 21 4.36 -12.14 -6.91
C ASP A 21 4.93 -13.05 -5.84
N VAL A 22 4.07 -13.89 -5.27
CA VAL A 22 4.43 -14.87 -4.25
C VAL A 22 4.13 -16.26 -4.80
N ASP A 23 5.16 -17.10 -4.87
CA ASP A 23 5.04 -18.48 -5.29
C ASP A 23 5.73 -19.37 -4.26
N GLY A 24 4.94 -19.96 -3.36
CA GLY A 24 5.50 -20.68 -2.21
C GLY A 24 6.31 -19.74 -1.32
N HIS A 25 7.60 -20.00 -1.19
CA HIS A 25 8.54 -19.14 -0.45
C HIS A 25 9.24 -18.10 -1.31
N ARG A 26 8.93 -18.10 -2.60
CA ARG A 26 9.60 -17.24 -3.55
C ARG A 26 8.82 -15.92 -3.69
N LEU A 27 9.52 -14.81 -3.44
CA LEU A 27 8.99 -13.47 -3.59
C LEU A 27 9.66 -12.81 -4.77
N GLN A 28 8.87 -12.27 -5.68
CA GLN A 28 9.37 -11.60 -6.86
C GLN A 28 8.79 -10.19 -6.96
N TYR A 29 9.66 -9.20 -7.04
CA TYR A 29 9.28 -7.83 -7.28
C TYR A 29 8.63 -7.69 -8.66
N VAL A 30 7.47 -7.02 -8.71
CA VAL A 30 6.79 -6.70 -9.96
C VAL A 30 6.87 -5.21 -10.24
N ALA A 31 6.45 -4.39 -9.30
CA ALA A 31 6.34 -2.95 -9.48
C ALA A 31 6.27 -2.23 -8.15
N SER A 32 6.62 -0.95 -8.15
CA SER A 32 6.36 -0.05 -7.03
C SER A 32 6.26 1.38 -7.53
N GLY A 33 5.68 2.23 -6.73
CA GLY A 33 5.54 3.64 -7.07
C GLY A 33 4.82 4.42 -5.99
N THR A 34 4.47 5.64 -6.33
CA THR A 34 3.74 6.54 -5.44
C THR A 34 2.61 7.21 -6.19
N ILE A 35 1.56 7.52 -5.44
CA ILE A 35 0.47 8.37 -5.90
C ILE A 35 0.58 9.67 -5.12
N LYS A 36 0.85 10.77 -5.81
CA LYS A 36 1.02 12.07 -5.19
C LYS A 36 -0.19 12.95 -5.46
N THR A 37 -0.68 13.60 -4.41
CA THR A 37 -1.80 14.53 -4.49
C THR A 37 -1.35 15.99 -4.46
N THR A 38 -0.05 16.23 -4.44
CA THR A 38 0.54 17.57 -4.24
C THR A 38 0.35 18.51 -5.42
N ARG A 39 -0.13 18.01 -6.56
CA ARG A 39 -0.45 18.85 -7.72
C ARG A 39 -1.74 19.67 -7.53
N VAL A 40 -2.53 19.36 -6.51
CA VAL A 40 -3.71 20.16 -6.14
C VAL A 40 -3.47 20.82 -4.79
N ASP A 41 -4.20 21.90 -4.54
CA ASP A 41 -4.08 22.66 -3.31
C ASP A 41 -4.33 21.79 -2.08
N LEU A 42 -3.54 22.03 -1.03
CA LEU A 42 -3.66 21.32 0.24
C LEU A 42 -5.06 21.45 0.85
N GLY A 43 -5.71 22.60 0.65
CA GLY A 43 -7.08 22.80 1.13
C GLY A 43 -8.14 22.08 0.34
N ASN A 44 -7.81 21.52 -0.82
CA ASN A 44 -8.77 20.85 -1.67
C ASN A 44 -8.78 19.33 -1.40
N LEU A 45 -9.28 18.96 -0.24
CA LEU A 45 -9.37 17.56 0.17
C LEU A 45 -10.16 16.69 -0.81
N PRO A 46 -11.35 17.10 -1.29
CA PRO A 46 -12.09 16.27 -2.24
C PRO A 46 -11.29 15.92 -3.50
N ALA A 47 -10.57 16.87 -4.07
CA ALA A 47 -9.72 16.61 -5.24
C ALA A 47 -8.57 15.66 -4.92
N ARG A 48 -7.98 15.80 -3.73
CA ARG A 48 -6.91 14.91 -3.28
C ARG A 48 -7.40 13.48 -3.10
N ILE A 49 -8.56 13.32 -2.48
CA ILE A 49 -9.20 12.01 -2.29
C ILE A 49 -9.47 11.36 -3.66
N LYS A 50 -9.96 12.13 -4.62
CA LYS A 50 -10.20 11.62 -5.96
C LYS A 50 -8.93 11.13 -6.63
N ILE A 51 -7.83 11.84 -6.47
CA ILE A 51 -6.53 11.42 -7.03
C ILE A 51 -6.10 10.08 -6.44
N LEU A 52 -6.22 9.90 -5.12
CA LEU A 52 -5.89 8.63 -4.47
C LEU A 52 -6.78 7.49 -4.96
N TYR A 53 -8.06 7.72 -5.00
CA TYR A 53 -9.03 6.73 -5.45
C TYR A 53 -8.77 6.29 -6.89
N ASP A 54 -8.66 7.26 -7.79
CA ASP A 54 -8.42 6.98 -9.21
C ASP A 54 -7.07 6.32 -9.43
N GLY A 55 -6.05 6.77 -8.71
CA GLY A 55 -4.69 6.24 -8.82
C GLY A 55 -4.60 4.77 -8.42
N LEU A 56 -5.25 4.37 -7.33
CA LEU A 56 -5.25 2.97 -6.91
C LEU A 56 -6.08 2.09 -7.85
N ARG A 57 -7.16 2.59 -8.38
CA ARG A 57 -7.92 1.86 -9.40
C ARG A 57 -7.09 1.64 -10.67
N GLU A 58 -6.31 2.62 -11.04
CA GLU A 58 -5.38 2.50 -12.18
C GLU A 58 -4.27 1.48 -11.91
N VAL A 59 -3.71 1.46 -10.69
CA VAL A 59 -2.74 0.42 -10.28
C VAL A 59 -3.37 -0.97 -10.38
N HIS A 60 -4.58 -1.13 -9.88
CA HIS A 60 -5.31 -2.39 -9.98
C HIS A 60 -5.47 -2.82 -11.44
N GLN A 61 -5.90 -1.90 -12.28
CA GLN A 61 -6.13 -2.19 -13.70
C GLN A 61 -4.84 -2.57 -14.42
N ARG A 62 -3.73 -1.91 -14.08
CA ARG A 62 -2.43 -2.15 -14.72
C ARG A 62 -1.80 -3.46 -14.33
N TYR A 63 -1.85 -3.83 -13.05
CA TYR A 63 -1.09 -4.96 -12.53
C TYR A 63 -1.94 -6.18 -12.21
N GLY A 64 -3.25 -6.04 -12.08
CA GLY A 64 -4.15 -7.15 -11.84
C GLY A 64 -3.83 -7.96 -10.58
N PRO A 65 -3.69 -7.33 -9.40
CA PRO A 65 -3.40 -8.08 -8.19
C PRO A 65 -4.57 -8.98 -7.79
N ASP A 66 -4.24 -10.08 -7.10
CA ASP A 66 -5.24 -11.01 -6.59
C ASP A 66 -5.77 -10.61 -5.22
N SER A 67 -4.96 -9.89 -4.46
CA SER A 67 -5.32 -9.37 -3.14
C SER A 67 -4.52 -8.13 -2.82
N ALA A 68 -4.93 -7.42 -1.77
CA ALA A 68 -4.24 -6.24 -1.30
C ALA A 68 -3.99 -6.29 0.20
N SER A 69 -2.93 -5.61 0.62
CA SER A 69 -2.59 -5.41 2.02
C SER A 69 -2.48 -3.91 2.30
N LEU A 70 -3.09 -3.48 3.38
CA LEU A 70 -3.14 -2.08 3.77
C LEU A 70 -2.59 -1.94 5.19
N GLU A 71 -1.58 -1.11 5.37
CA GLU A 71 -1.04 -0.84 6.69
C GLU A 71 -1.99 0.03 7.50
N ILE A 72 -2.18 -0.34 8.75
CA ILE A 72 -2.90 0.47 9.72
C ILE A 72 -1.88 1.31 10.47
N THR A 73 -1.95 2.62 10.30
CA THR A 73 -1.06 3.55 10.97
C THR A 73 -1.82 4.30 12.04
N PHE A 74 -1.31 4.26 13.27
CA PHE A 74 -1.85 5.05 14.36
C PHE A 74 -0.94 6.24 14.60
N VAL A 75 -1.48 7.45 14.45
CA VAL A 75 -0.75 8.68 14.70
C VAL A 75 -1.38 9.36 15.90
N ASN A 76 -0.62 9.53 16.98
CA ASN A 76 -1.11 10.04 18.24
C ASN A 76 -0.79 11.50 18.51
N VAL A 77 0.10 12.10 17.71
CA VAL A 77 0.74 13.36 18.06
C VAL A 77 -0.11 14.57 17.68
N ASN A 78 -0.85 14.46 16.59
CA ASN A 78 -1.67 15.56 16.08
C ASN A 78 -3.02 15.03 15.62
N PRO A 79 -4.12 15.41 16.32
CA PRO A 79 -5.46 14.91 15.94
C PRO A 79 -5.86 15.27 14.51
N GLN A 80 -5.48 16.44 14.03
CA GLN A 80 -5.82 16.86 12.68
C GLN A 80 -5.08 16.02 11.63
N ALA A 81 -3.80 15.76 11.86
CA ALA A 81 -3.01 14.89 10.98
C ALA A 81 -3.56 13.46 10.98
N THR A 82 -3.97 12.97 12.14
CA THR A 82 -4.59 11.65 12.27
C THR A 82 -5.90 11.57 11.49
N LEU A 83 -6.73 12.61 11.56
CA LEU A 83 -7.98 12.67 10.80
C LEU A 83 -7.71 12.65 9.30
N LEU A 84 -6.77 13.47 8.83
CA LEU A 84 -6.42 13.52 7.41
C LEU A 84 -5.87 12.19 6.91
N LEU A 85 -5.02 11.54 7.70
CA LEU A 85 -4.51 10.21 7.38
C LEU A 85 -5.64 9.18 7.30
N GLY A 86 -6.59 9.23 8.23
CA GLY A 86 -7.76 8.37 8.23
C GLY A 86 -8.62 8.54 6.97
N GLN A 87 -8.75 9.77 6.51
CA GLN A 87 -9.49 10.06 5.27
C GLN A 87 -8.76 9.52 4.05
N ALA A 88 -7.44 9.70 3.97
CA ALA A 88 -6.63 9.13 2.90
C ALA A 88 -6.70 7.61 2.90
N ARG A 89 -6.59 7.01 4.07
CA ARG A 89 -6.70 5.57 4.25
C ARG A 89 -8.07 5.04 3.82
N GLY A 90 -9.14 5.74 4.18
CA GLY A 90 -10.49 5.40 3.74
C GLY A 90 -10.64 5.46 2.22
N ALA A 91 -10.04 6.43 1.58
CA ALA A 91 -10.04 6.53 0.12
C ALA A 91 -9.31 5.35 -0.52
N CYS A 92 -8.15 4.96 0.03
CA CYS A 92 -7.40 3.79 -0.43
C CYS A 92 -8.22 2.52 -0.28
N LEU A 93 -8.81 2.31 0.90
CA LEU A 93 -9.62 1.13 1.18
C LEU A 93 -10.83 1.06 0.25
N THR A 94 -11.52 2.18 0.05
CA THR A 94 -12.68 2.25 -0.85
C THR A 94 -12.29 1.89 -2.28
N ALA A 95 -11.16 2.39 -2.76
CA ALA A 95 -10.67 2.06 -4.10
C ALA A 95 -10.44 0.56 -4.26
N LEU A 96 -9.76 -0.06 -3.29
CA LEU A 96 -9.45 -1.49 -3.33
C LEU A 96 -10.72 -2.34 -3.28
N VAL A 97 -11.64 -2.01 -2.39
CA VAL A 97 -12.90 -2.74 -2.23
C VAL A 97 -13.77 -2.57 -3.48
N SER A 98 -13.76 -1.39 -4.10
CA SER A 98 -14.51 -1.16 -5.34
C SER A 98 -13.99 -2.00 -6.51
N CYS A 99 -12.76 -2.48 -6.43
CA CYS A 99 -12.17 -3.41 -7.40
C CYS A 99 -12.41 -4.88 -7.06
N ASP A 100 -13.23 -5.16 -6.06
CA ASP A 100 -13.54 -6.51 -5.57
C ASP A 100 -12.30 -7.27 -5.06
N LEU A 101 -11.28 -6.56 -4.61
CA LEU A 101 -10.10 -7.17 -4.05
C LEU A 101 -10.32 -7.56 -2.58
N PRO A 102 -9.92 -8.78 -2.19
CA PRO A 102 -9.75 -9.08 -0.77
C PRO A 102 -8.68 -8.17 -0.18
N VAL A 103 -8.98 -7.50 0.91
CA VAL A 103 -8.06 -6.57 1.58
C VAL A 103 -7.78 -7.05 2.99
N ALA A 104 -6.49 -7.18 3.32
CA ALA A 104 -6.03 -7.46 4.67
C ALA A 104 -5.39 -6.21 5.26
N GLU A 105 -5.67 -5.94 6.53
CA GLU A 105 -5.15 -4.78 7.25
C GLU A 105 -4.18 -5.23 8.32
N TYR A 106 -3.03 -4.58 8.42
CA TYR A 106 -1.96 -4.94 9.34
C TYR A 106 -1.40 -3.74 10.07
N THR A 107 -1.15 -3.92 11.37
CA THR A 107 -0.40 -2.94 12.16
C THR A 107 1.11 -3.16 11.96
N ALA A 108 1.90 -2.12 12.24
CA ALA A 108 3.36 -2.24 12.22
C ALA A 108 3.86 -3.33 13.16
N LEU A 109 3.18 -3.51 14.31
CA LEU A 109 3.54 -4.55 15.27
C LEU A 109 3.29 -5.95 14.72
N GLN A 110 2.17 -6.16 14.03
CA GLN A 110 1.86 -7.43 13.38
C GLN A 110 2.91 -7.76 12.31
N MET A 111 3.33 -6.78 11.54
CA MET A 111 4.37 -6.96 10.54
C MET A 111 5.70 -7.37 11.18
N LYS A 112 6.10 -6.73 12.29
CA LYS A 112 7.32 -7.10 13.01
C LYS A 112 7.27 -8.53 13.51
N LYS A 113 6.14 -8.97 14.05
CA LYS A 113 5.96 -10.36 14.51
C LYS A 113 6.04 -11.36 13.37
N ALA A 114 5.48 -11.06 12.23
CA ALA A 114 5.49 -11.95 11.07
C ALA A 114 6.90 -12.18 10.54
N VAL A 115 7.75 -11.16 10.59
CA VAL A 115 9.14 -11.26 10.12
C VAL A 115 9.99 -12.15 11.02
N VAL A 116 9.70 -12.17 12.32
CA VAL A 116 10.38 -13.04 13.28
C VAL A 116 9.83 -14.46 13.24
N GLY A 117 8.61 -14.64 12.76
CA GLY A 117 7.97 -15.94 12.61
C GLY A 117 8.63 -16.77 11.52
N HIS A 118 8.72 -18.07 11.74
CA HIS A 118 9.49 -18.98 10.91
C HIS A 118 8.65 -19.97 10.12
N GLY A 119 9.21 -20.45 9.02
CA GLY A 119 8.86 -21.67 8.39
C GLY A 119 7.56 -21.61 7.59
N ARG A 120 6.51 -22.19 8.08
CA ARG A 120 5.25 -22.23 7.35
C ARG A 120 4.42 -21.00 7.64
N ALA A 121 4.59 -19.98 6.82
CA ALA A 121 3.77 -18.80 6.92
C ALA A 121 2.34 -19.12 6.49
N ALA A 122 1.36 -18.85 7.33
CA ALA A 122 -0.02 -18.78 6.93
C ALA A 122 -0.19 -17.68 5.87
N LYS A 123 -1.26 -17.73 5.09
CA LYS A 123 -1.52 -16.71 4.05
C LYS A 123 -1.40 -15.28 4.59
N SER A 124 -1.91 -15.04 5.81
CA SER A 124 -1.81 -13.75 6.48
C SER A 124 -0.37 -13.34 6.76
N GLN A 125 0.48 -14.29 7.18
CA GLN A 125 1.89 -14.03 7.46
C GLN A 125 2.67 -13.70 6.19
N VAL A 126 2.34 -14.35 5.09
CA VAL A 126 2.95 -14.03 3.79
C VAL A 126 2.62 -12.62 3.37
N GLN A 127 1.36 -12.21 3.53
CA GLN A 127 0.93 -10.85 3.23
C GLN A 127 1.66 -9.82 4.09
N GLU A 128 1.83 -10.10 5.37
CA GLU A 128 2.59 -9.24 6.28
C GLU A 128 4.06 -9.12 5.87
N MET A 129 4.68 -10.21 5.50
CA MET A 129 6.05 -10.22 4.98
C MET A 129 6.17 -9.38 3.70
N VAL A 130 5.17 -9.47 2.84
CA VAL A 130 5.11 -8.68 1.61
C VAL A 130 5.06 -7.20 1.92
N MET A 131 4.23 -6.79 2.86
CA MET A 131 4.15 -5.39 3.28
C MET A 131 5.50 -4.86 3.77
N ARG A 132 6.22 -5.65 4.55
CA ARG A 132 7.55 -5.27 5.02
C ARG A 132 8.55 -5.14 3.89
N LEU A 133 8.54 -6.09 2.97
CA LEU A 133 9.40 -6.02 1.78
C LEU A 133 9.10 -4.77 0.97
N LEU A 134 7.85 -4.39 0.85
CA LEU A 134 7.44 -3.17 0.17
C LEU A 134 7.93 -1.92 0.89
N GLN A 135 7.93 -1.91 2.22
CA GLN A 135 8.52 -0.83 2.99
C GLN A 135 10.02 -0.71 2.77
N LEU A 136 10.73 -1.84 2.74
CA LEU A 136 12.15 -1.87 2.43
C LEU A 136 12.43 -1.36 1.02
N LEU A 137 11.63 -1.77 0.05
CA LEU A 137 11.74 -1.28 -1.32
C LEU A 137 11.46 0.23 -1.40
N SER A 138 10.50 0.72 -0.66
CA SER A 138 10.21 2.14 -0.56
C SER A 138 11.42 2.91 -0.02
N LEU A 139 12.10 2.39 1.01
CA LEU A 139 13.31 2.99 1.55
C LEU A 139 14.45 2.99 0.55
N ILE A 140 14.60 1.91 -0.22
CA ILE A 140 15.62 1.81 -1.26
C ILE A 140 15.37 2.83 -2.38
N HIS A 141 14.13 3.10 -2.71
CA HIS A 141 13.74 4.00 -3.78
C HIS A 141 13.59 5.46 -3.37
N ILE A 142 13.82 5.81 -2.11
CA ILE A 142 13.78 7.21 -1.66
C ILE A 142 14.78 8.08 -2.43
N SER A 143 15.93 7.52 -2.79
CA SER A 143 17.00 8.25 -3.49
C SER A 143 16.90 8.17 -5.01
N GLU A 144 16.00 7.35 -5.56
CA GLU A 144 15.85 7.17 -7.00
C GLU A 144 14.41 7.39 -7.43
N PRO A 145 14.17 8.11 -8.56
CA PRO A 145 12.83 8.21 -9.10
C PRO A 145 12.35 6.81 -9.49
N THR A 146 11.14 6.47 -9.10
CA THR A 146 10.56 5.20 -9.49
C THR A 146 10.36 5.16 -11.00
N ARG A 147 10.84 4.11 -11.64
CA ARG A 147 10.69 3.93 -13.10
C ARG A 147 9.24 3.83 -13.55
N LEU A 148 8.36 3.51 -12.63
CA LEU A 148 6.94 3.36 -12.91
C LEU A 148 6.20 4.69 -12.89
N GLY A 149 6.91 5.73 -12.49
CA GLY A 149 6.35 7.04 -12.47
C GLY A 149 5.21 7.18 -11.46
N MET A 150 4.67 8.37 -11.49
CA MET A 150 3.51 8.71 -10.68
C MET A 150 2.25 8.45 -11.49
N ILE A 151 1.29 7.98 -10.80
CA ILE A 151 -0.05 7.82 -11.32
C ILE A 151 -0.84 9.08 -11.09
#